data_ad16399f51543ffa91458fb02cb00f82
#
_entry.id   ad16399f51543ffa91458fb02cb00f82
#
_cell.length_a   1.000
_cell.length_b   1.000
_cell.length_c   1.000
_cell.angle_alpha   90.00
_cell.angle_beta   90.00
_cell.angle_gamma   90.00
#
_symmetry.space_group_name_H-M   'P 1'
#
loop_
_entity.id
_entity.type
_entity.pdbx_description
1 polymer ?
#
loop_
_entity_poly.entity_id
_entity_poly.type
_entity_poly.pdbx_seq_one_letter_code
_entity_poly.pdbx_strand_id
1 'polypeptide(L)'
;MLDEKKIRDLLSKIIPELKKIDNAERQKRKINPVFYPSYPIINDFMERISIHAEIGKFPDKLFAERSPNQEEKEFNHVKKNYKQITLPIFSDYISTITRLFHDANWNIDYVEEEPQYKENTFQKYVTEQIKNYGSLENFVKFIISQKKAIDANGIIAVKPHTIFTKKNGEELIIASDKLTEPIPVYYSSKKIVAFKQDEYAMIMLDDKSMINYGGVQKKMGYKFEFYDDQNIWLIEQTGKFIDYEFSMLIYYNHECNFVPVIKLMGIPQVIEEEGIIWQSPFLYVTDILDIIALNHSNLQMSIDTCVYPYRVMIGDVCEWKDTDGNICCDGMITNKDNKTFECPSCHGTRLRSRISPLGTMLLKPKTRLDDGDSTFTQKPLEYISPQTTTLEFLENKIAKDEEKARKILHLQTSNSIIKGSENLTATGMTLDLKAMYAFIKTISDQTFFIWEFISNTIGFMRYGKNFKNPKFTYPITFDFVTESDIIAQLKTAIDGGLPPFIIHSIIYKYLQILYFNDVKTVLIFKLIVKTDRLLTLSNEQIALKVARGTVHDWEEILHTSAINFVNELIDENPDFLKQDFIIQKKQLIAKAKAIPCDTGECHISAETTAKEDIDNMVVNLSSLDNQQ
;
A
#
# COMPACT_ATOMS: atom_id res chain seq x y z
N MET A 1 -22.19 -28.29 11.43
CA MET A 1 -23.37 -27.39 11.56
C MET A 1 -23.34 -26.77 12.94
N LEU A 2 -23.04 -25.49 13.04
CA LEU A 2 -23.14 -24.74 14.28
C LEU A 2 -24.63 -24.53 14.56
N ASP A 3 -25.12 -25.09 15.67
CA ASP A 3 -26.53 -25.00 16.03
C ASP A 3 -26.97 -23.55 16.27
N GLU A 4 -28.20 -23.23 15.92
CA GLU A 4 -28.89 -21.97 16.29
C GLU A 4 -28.63 -21.57 17.75
N LYS A 5 -28.44 -22.56 18.62
CA LYS A 5 -28.08 -22.39 20.03
C LYS A 5 -26.76 -21.65 20.20
N LYS A 6 -25.72 -21.97 19.38
CA LYS A 6 -24.40 -21.31 19.47
C LYS A 6 -24.48 -19.85 19.00
N ILE A 7 -25.30 -19.59 17.97
CA ILE A 7 -25.56 -18.21 17.53
C ILE A 7 -26.27 -17.42 18.63
N ARG A 8 -27.28 -18.02 19.30
CA ARG A 8 -27.97 -17.38 20.44
C ARG A 8 -27.03 -17.11 21.61
N ASP A 9 -26.13 -18.03 21.92
CA ASP A 9 -25.11 -17.86 22.97
C ASP A 9 -24.15 -16.70 22.64
N LEU A 10 -23.71 -16.57 21.39
CA LEU A 10 -22.91 -15.43 20.93
C LEU A 10 -23.68 -14.12 21.03
N LEU A 11 -24.93 -14.09 20.54
CA LEU A 11 -25.79 -12.91 20.65
C LEU A 11 -25.99 -12.48 22.11
N SER A 12 -26.19 -13.43 23.02
CA SER A 12 -26.35 -13.13 24.44
C SER A 12 -25.13 -12.39 25.04
N LYS A 13 -23.92 -12.73 24.58
CA LYS A 13 -22.67 -12.10 25.03
C LYS A 13 -22.51 -10.67 24.52
N ILE A 14 -23.05 -10.35 23.35
CA ILE A 14 -22.90 -9.01 22.74
C ILE A 14 -24.01 -8.03 23.12
N ILE A 15 -25.17 -8.51 23.59
CA ILE A 15 -26.30 -7.67 24.00
C ILE A 15 -25.89 -6.59 25.03
N PRO A 16 -25.04 -6.86 26.05
CA PRO A 16 -24.58 -5.81 26.96
C PRO A 16 -23.86 -4.65 26.25
N GLU A 17 -23.04 -4.96 25.26
CA GLU A 17 -22.33 -3.94 24.48
C GLU A 17 -23.28 -3.15 23.58
N LEU A 18 -24.24 -3.81 22.94
CA LEU A 18 -25.29 -3.13 22.16
C LEU A 18 -26.10 -2.14 23.05
N LYS A 19 -26.39 -2.53 24.28
CA LYS A 19 -27.05 -1.65 25.27
C LYS A 19 -26.19 -0.43 25.61
N LYS A 20 -24.88 -0.59 25.74
CA LYS A 20 -23.96 0.55 25.98
C LYS A 20 -23.96 1.51 24.81
N ILE A 21 -23.90 1.00 23.56
CA ILE A 21 -23.95 1.82 22.34
C ILE A 21 -25.25 2.62 22.28
N ASP A 22 -26.39 1.97 22.46
CA ASP A 22 -27.70 2.62 22.44
C ASP A 22 -27.84 3.70 23.53
N ASN A 23 -27.30 3.46 24.71
CA ASN A 23 -27.31 4.44 25.80
C ASN A 23 -26.40 5.65 25.47
N ALA A 24 -25.25 5.40 24.84
CA ALA A 24 -24.36 6.48 24.43
C ALA A 24 -24.95 7.32 23.30
N GLU A 25 -25.56 6.69 22.31
CA GLU A 25 -26.27 7.41 21.23
C GLU A 25 -27.38 8.29 21.79
N ARG A 26 -28.14 7.84 22.80
CA ARG A 26 -29.14 8.66 23.49
C ARG A 26 -28.52 9.89 24.16
N GLN A 27 -27.32 9.75 24.71
CA GLN A 27 -26.57 10.85 25.33
C GLN A 27 -25.78 11.69 24.33
N LYS A 28 -25.97 11.48 23.01
CA LYS A 28 -25.21 12.08 21.92
C LYS A 28 -23.68 11.87 22.04
N ARG A 29 -23.28 10.81 22.70
CA ARG A 29 -21.87 10.39 22.81
C ARG A 29 -21.57 9.34 21.75
N LYS A 30 -20.45 9.49 21.05
CA LYS A 30 -19.94 8.43 20.18
C LYS A 30 -19.13 7.46 21.04
N ILE A 31 -19.55 6.19 21.09
CA ILE A 31 -18.78 5.10 21.67
C ILE A 31 -18.47 4.12 20.56
N ASN A 32 -17.22 3.71 20.46
CA ASN A 32 -16.85 2.61 19.58
C ASN A 32 -17.26 1.28 20.27
N PRO A 33 -18.00 0.40 19.57
CA PRO A 33 -18.36 -0.90 20.14
C PRO A 33 -17.12 -1.75 20.38
N VAL A 34 -17.08 -2.45 21.52
CA VAL A 34 -15.99 -3.35 21.86
C VAL A 34 -16.55 -4.78 21.86
N PHE A 35 -16.59 -5.40 20.68
CA PHE A 35 -17.10 -6.77 20.54
C PHE A 35 -15.98 -7.81 20.58
N TYR A 36 -14.90 -7.51 19.91
CA TYR A 36 -13.75 -8.39 19.84
C TYR A 36 -12.82 -8.14 21.03
N PRO A 37 -12.30 -9.17 21.72
CA PRO A 37 -11.50 -8.98 22.93
C PRO A 37 -10.31 -8.03 22.76
N SER A 38 -9.59 -8.13 21.65
CA SER A 38 -8.44 -7.29 21.30
C SER A 38 -8.81 -5.98 20.61
N TYR A 39 -10.09 -5.67 20.46
CA TYR A 39 -10.56 -4.53 19.66
C TYR A 39 -9.98 -3.17 20.06
N PRO A 40 -9.84 -2.81 21.35
CA PRO A 40 -9.23 -1.53 21.73
C PRO A 40 -7.82 -1.34 21.17
N ILE A 41 -7.00 -2.39 21.20
CA ILE A 41 -5.62 -2.37 20.66
C ILE A 41 -5.66 -2.24 19.14
N ILE A 42 -6.49 -3.04 18.48
CA ILE A 42 -6.67 -3.02 17.04
C ILE A 42 -7.15 -1.64 16.57
N ASN A 43 -8.12 -1.06 17.29
CA ASN A 43 -8.64 0.26 16.97
C ASN A 43 -7.58 1.35 17.12
N ASP A 44 -6.73 1.30 18.14
CA ASP A 44 -5.61 2.24 18.30
C ASP A 44 -4.63 2.13 17.13
N PHE A 45 -4.27 0.92 16.71
CA PHE A 45 -3.42 0.71 15.53
C PHE A 45 -4.02 1.35 14.27
N MET A 46 -5.31 1.11 14.02
CA MET A 46 -5.99 1.68 12.86
C MET A 46 -6.07 3.19 12.91
N GLU A 47 -6.40 3.78 14.08
CA GLU A 47 -6.48 5.23 14.24
C GLU A 47 -5.13 5.90 13.96
N ARG A 48 -4.05 5.34 14.49
CA ARG A 48 -2.69 5.84 14.28
C ARG A 48 -2.28 5.80 12.80
N ILE A 49 -2.59 4.70 12.11
CA ILE A 49 -2.28 4.57 10.69
C ILE A 49 -3.18 5.47 9.84
N SER A 50 -4.48 5.54 10.14
CA SER A 50 -5.44 6.28 9.31
C SER A 50 -5.17 7.79 9.25
N ILE A 51 -4.52 8.36 10.27
CA ILE A 51 -4.08 9.75 10.28
C ILE A 51 -3.16 10.06 9.09
N HIS A 52 -2.29 9.11 8.74
CA HIS A 52 -1.29 9.26 7.68
C HIS A 52 -1.73 8.65 6.33
N ALA A 53 -2.74 7.79 6.36
CA ALA A 53 -3.18 7.00 5.21
C ALA A 53 -4.47 7.50 4.55
N GLU A 54 -5.35 8.19 5.28
CA GLU A 54 -6.66 8.63 4.80
C GLU A 54 -6.71 10.15 4.63
N ILE A 55 -7.19 10.60 3.46
CA ILE A 55 -7.30 12.04 3.15
C ILE A 55 -8.25 12.73 4.11
N GLY A 56 -7.85 13.89 4.60
CA GLY A 56 -8.68 14.75 5.46
C GLY A 56 -8.74 14.34 6.93
N LYS A 57 -7.93 13.37 7.34
CA LYS A 57 -7.78 13.06 8.78
C LYS A 57 -6.89 14.08 9.47
N PHE A 58 -7.32 14.47 10.67
CA PHE A 58 -6.57 15.38 11.54
C PHE A 58 -6.08 14.60 12.77
N PRO A 59 -4.81 14.77 13.19
CA PRO A 59 -4.26 14.07 14.34
C PRO A 59 -4.66 14.74 15.66
N ASP A 60 -5.93 14.58 16.08
CA ASP A 60 -6.46 15.21 17.29
C ASP A 60 -5.60 14.93 18.53
N LYS A 61 -5.10 13.69 18.67
CA LYS A 61 -4.25 13.30 19.80
C LYS A 61 -2.92 14.06 19.80
N LEU A 62 -2.30 14.26 18.63
CA LEU A 62 -1.03 14.98 18.48
C LEU A 62 -1.18 16.45 18.86
N PHE A 63 -2.35 17.05 18.58
CA PHE A 63 -2.67 18.44 18.89
C PHE A 63 -3.63 18.59 20.08
N ALA A 64 -3.75 17.56 20.95
CA ALA A 64 -4.68 17.61 22.09
C ALA A 64 -4.24 18.64 23.14
N GLU A 65 -2.94 18.74 23.37
CA GLU A 65 -2.38 19.58 24.41
C GLU A 65 -1.35 20.55 23.84
N ARG A 66 -1.45 21.81 24.20
CA ARG A 66 -0.42 22.79 23.87
C ARG A 66 0.71 22.75 24.89
N SER A 67 1.90 23.12 24.45
CA SER A 67 3.02 23.31 25.36
C SER A 67 2.70 24.35 26.44
N PRO A 68 3.16 24.15 27.69
CA PRO A 68 2.85 25.09 28.80
C PRO A 68 3.25 26.54 28.53
N ASN A 69 4.28 26.74 27.72
CA ASN A 69 4.81 28.09 27.39
C ASN A 69 4.25 28.64 26.06
N GLN A 70 3.37 27.91 25.38
CA GLN A 70 2.82 28.32 24.09
C GLN A 70 1.50 29.06 24.28
N GLU A 71 1.33 30.20 23.62
CA GLU A 71 0.07 30.91 23.62
C GLU A 71 -1.02 30.15 22.83
N GLU A 72 -2.27 30.29 23.25
CA GLU A 72 -3.40 29.63 22.59
C GLU A 72 -3.55 30.04 21.12
N LYS A 73 -3.30 31.30 20.81
CA LYS A 73 -3.35 31.82 19.44
C LYS A 73 -2.30 31.18 18.54
N GLU A 74 -1.08 31.02 19.05
CA GLU A 74 0.01 30.35 18.35
C GLU A 74 -0.29 28.88 18.11
N PHE A 75 -0.78 28.19 19.13
CA PHE A 75 -1.18 26.80 19.03
C PHE A 75 -2.29 26.60 17.98
N ASN A 76 -3.29 27.46 17.96
CA ASN A 76 -4.35 27.42 16.96
C ASN A 76 -3.81 27.73 15.56
N HIS A 77 -2.78 28.56 15.44
CA HIS A 77 -2.12 28.82 14.16
C HIS A 77 -1.34 27.61 13.67
N VAL A 78 -0.60 26.91 14.53
CA VAL A 78 0.07 25.64 14.22
C VAL A 78 -0.93 24.58 13.76
N LYS A 79 -2.06 24.44 14.46
CA LYS A 79 -3.14 23.54 14.04
C LYS A 79 -3.70 23.88 12.67
N LYS A 80 -3.91 25.16 12.40
CA LYS A 80 -4.45 25.63 11.11
C LYS A 80 -3.49 25.37 9.95
N ASN A 81 -2.20 25.41 10.21
CA ASN A 81 -1.15 25.17 9.22
C ASN A 81 -0.81 23.68 9.01
N TYR A 82 -1.48 22.78 9.75
CA TYR A 82 -1.29 21.36 9.55
C TYR A 82 -1.64 20.97 8.11
N LYS A 83 -0.70 20.31 7.47
CA LYS A 83 -0.87 19.66 6.16
C LYS A 83 -0.49 18.20 6.27
N GLN A 84 -1.22 17.36 5.57
CA GLN A 84 -1.00 15.90 5.59
C GLN A 84 0.16 15.51 4.66
N ILE A 85 1.37 16.00 5.00
CA ILE A 85 2.59 15.78 4.22
C ILE A 85 3.09 14.33 4.26
N THR A 86 2.59 13.53 5.18
CA THR A 86 2.98 12.12 5.37
C THR A 86 2.23 11.17 4.45
N LEU A 87 1.13 11.62 3.82
CA LEU A 87 0.35 10.82 2.87
C LEU A 87 1.17 10.27 1.69
N PRO A 88 2.13 11.00 1.08
CA PRO A 88 2.99 10.46 0.05
C PRO A 88 3.79 9.24 0.49
N ILE A 89 4.25 9.18 1.75
CA ILE A 89 5.00 8.02 2.28
C ILE A 89 4.09 6.78 2.30
N PHE A 90 2.83 6.94 2.70
CA PHE A 90 1.85 5.85 2.63
C PHE A 90 1.57 5.43 1.18
N SER A 91 1.41 6.39 0.27
CA SER A 91 1.21 6.11 -1.15
C SER A 91 2.39 5.36 -1.77
N ASP A 92 3.61 5.73 -1.42
CA ASP A 92 4.83 5.03 -1.86
C ASP A 92 4.88 3.60 -1.31
N TYR A 93 4.46 3.40 -0.04
CA TYR A 93 4.37 2.08 0.56
C TYR A 93 3.37 1.19 -0.20
N ILE A 94 2.17 1.68 -0.46
CA ILE A 94 1.16 0.95 -1.25
C ILE A 94 1.64 0.68 -2.67
N SER A 95 2.24 1.67 -3.33
CA SER A 95 2.79 1.54 -4.68
C SER A 95 3.87 0.45 -4.74
N THR A 96 4.74 0.38 -3.73
CA THR A 96 5.77 -0.67 -3.65
C THR A 96 5.14 -2.05 -3.49
N ILE A 97 4.14 -2.21 -2.63
CA ILE A 97 3.40 -3.49 -2.49
C ILE A 97 2.71 -3.85 -3.81
N THR A 98 2.08 -2.89 -4.49
CA THR A 98 1.34 -3.14 -5.73
C THR A 98 2.26 -3.54 -6.88
N ARG A 99 3.50 -3.03 -6.92
CA ARG A 99 4.52 -3.47 -7.89
C ARG A 99 4.80 -4.96 -7.82
N LEU A 100 4.67 -5.57 -6.63
CA LEU A 100 4.86 -7.01 -6.47
C LEU A 100 3.97 -7.83 -7.40
N PHE A 101 2.78 -7.32 -7.71
CA PHE A 101 1.86 -7.97 -8.63
C PHE A 101 2.21 -7.73 -10.10
N HIS A 102 3.03 -6.73 -10.41
CA HIS A 102 3.47 -6.47 -11.78
C HIS A 102 4.81 -7.13 -12.10
N ASP A 103 5.75 -7.09 -11.15
CA ASP A 103 7.15 -7.48 -11.40
C ASP A 103 7.45 -8.91 -10.92
N ALA A 104 6.51 -9.55 -10.21
CA ALA A 104 6.72 -10.89 -9.67
C ALA A 104 6.35 -11.98 -10.68
N ASN A 105 7.19 -13.02 -10.74
CA ASN A 105 6.93 -14.23 -11.54
C ASN A 105 5.86 -15.10 -10.85
N TRP A 106 4.58 -14.75 -11.01
CA TRP A 106 3.46 -15.55 -10.55
C TRP A 106 2.61 -16.00 -11.75
N ASN A 107 1.96 -17.15 -11.60
CA ASN A 107 1.02 -17.66 -12.60
C ASN A 107 -0.16 -18.35 -11.93
N ILE A 108 -1.33 -18.28 -12.57
CA ILE A 108 -2.51 -19.04 -12.19
C ILE A 108 -2.89 -19.92 -13.36
N ASP A 109 -2.67 -21.23 -13.22
CA ASP A 109 -3.04 -22.20 -14.21
C ASP A 109 -4.50 -22.62 -13.94
N TYR A 110 -5.42 -22.13 -14.75
CA TYR A 110 -6.82 -22.50 -14.69
C TYR A 110 -7.00 -23.87 -15.34
N VAL A 111 -7.67 -24.77 -14.62
CA VAL A 111 -7.98 -26.09 -15.15
C VAL A 111 -9.11 -25.96 -16.18
N GLU A 112 -8.96 -26.56 -17.37
CA GLU A 112 -10.01 -26.58 -18.38
C GLU A 112 -11.27 -27.23 -17.80
N GLU A 113 -12.37 -26.51 -17.90
CA GLU A 113 -13.68 -26.92 -17.41
C GLU A 113 -14.39 -27.79 -18.42
N GLU A 114 -15.35 -28.58 -17.92
CA GLU A 114 -16.20 -29.42 -18.76
C GLU A 114 -16.97 -28.56 -19.80
N PRO A 115 -17.30 -29.14 -20.99
CA PRO A 115 -17.90 -28.43 -22.11
C PRO A 115 -19.18 -27.67 -21.80
N GLN A 116 -19.91 -28.04 -20.76
CA GLN A 116 -21.16 -27.40 -20.33
C GLN A 116 -21.00 -25.95 -19.83
N TYR A 117 -19.77 -25.52 -19.49
CA TYR A 117 -19.48 -24.17 -18.98
C TYR A 117 -18.71 -23.28 -19.97
N LYS A 118 -18.63 -23.63 -21.26
CA LYS A 118 -17.82 -22.93 -22.28
C LYS A 118 -18.04 -21.43 -22.35
N GLU A 119 -19.25 -20.92 -22.10
CA GLU A 119 -19.55 -19.49 -22.13
C GLU A 119 -19.32 -18.79 -20.77
N ASN A 120 -19.26 -19.55 -19.67
CA ASN A 120 -19.17 -19.07 -18.29
C ASN A 120 -18.05 -19.78 -17.55
N THR A 121 -16.85 -19.80 -18.13
CA THR A 121 -15.69 -20.42 -17.52
C THR A 121 -15.29 -19.69 -16.23
N PHE A 122 -14.69 -20.41 -15.30
CA PHE A 122 -14.20 -19.85 -14.06
C PHE A 122 -13.15 -18.75 -14.32
N GLN A 123 -12.23 -18.99 -15.25
CA GLN A 123 -11.24 -17.99 -15.66
C GLN A 123 -11.91 -16.70 -16.10
N LYS A 124 -12.87 -16.74 -17.04
CA LYS A 124 -13.58 -15.56 -17.50
C LYS A 124 -14.31 -14.83 -16.37
N TYR A 125 -14.91 -15.57 -15.43
CA TYR A 125 -15.58 -14.97 -14.29
C TYR A 125 -14.62 -14.17 -13.40
N VAL A 126 -13.49 -14.74 -13.00
CA VAL A 126 -12.54 -14.09 -12.09
C VAL A 126 -11.71 -12.99 -12.78
N THR A 127 -11.52 -13.05 -14.11
CA THR A 127 -10.75 -12.05 -14.86
C THR A 127 -11.59 -10.87 -15.34
N GLU A 128 -12.91 -11.03 -15.56
CA GLU A 128 -13.71 -10.01 -16.23
C GLU A 128 -15.03 -9.66 -15.53
N GLN A 129 -15.57 -10.55 -14.67
CA GLN A 129 -16.97 -10.46 -14.24
C GLN A 129 -17.16 -10.23 -12.74
N ILE A 130 -16.11 -10.00 -11.97
CA ILE A 130 -16.24 -9.68 -10.54
C ILE A 130 -16.90 -8.31 -10.39
N LYS A 131 -18.11 -8.31 -9.89
CA LYS A 131 -18.93 -7.11 -9.76
C LYS A 131 -18.22 -6.06 -8.89
N ASN A 132 -18.31 -4.80 -9.29
CA ASN A 132 -17.65 -3.62 -8.71
C ASN A 132 -16.14 -3.50 -8.97
N TYR A 133 -15.45 -4.58 -9.37
CA TYR A 133 -14.00 -4.56 -9.52
C TYR A 133 -13.52 -4.95 -10.92
N GLY A 134 -14.40 -5.51 -11.74
CA GLY A 134 -14.07 -6.09 -13.04
C GLY A 134 -13.37 -7.43 -12.91
N SER A 135 -12.23 -7.48 -12.23
CA SER A 135 -11.47 -8.71 -12.00
C SER A 135 -11.16 -8.94 -10.52
N LEU A 136 -10.92 -10.20 -10.16
CA LEU A 136 -10.44 -10.55 -8.82
C LEU A 136 -9.04 -9.99 -8.56
N GLU A 137 -8.21 -9.93 -9.58
CA GLU A 137 -6.88 -9.32 -9.51
C GLU A 137 -6.96 -7.85 -9.09
N ASN A 138 -7.88 -7.07 -9.67
CA ASN A 138 -8.09 -5.68 -9.26
C ASN A 138 -8.53 -5.56 -7.80
N PHE A 139 -9.41 -6.46 -7.34
CA PHE A 139 -9.77 -6.51 -5.92
C PHE A 139 -8.55 -6.75 -5.03
N VAL A 140 -7.69 -7.71 -5.40
CA VAL A 140 -6.47 -8.04 -4.64
C VAL A 140 -5.50 -6.86 -4.66
N LYS A 141 -5.21 -6.30 -5.83
CA LYS A 141 -4.25 -5.19 -5.98
C LYS A 141 -4.68 -3.94 -5.22
N PHE A 142 -5.93 -3.52 -5.40
CA PHE A 142 -6.36 -2.21 -4.89
C PHE A 142 -6.97 -2.28 -3.50
N ILE A 143 -7.77 -3.31 -3.21
CA ILE A 143 -8.48 -3.38 -1.93
C ILE A 143 -7.63 -4.08 -0.88
N ILE A 144 -7.13 -5.29 -1.17
CA ILE A 144 -6.37 -6.05 -0.18
C ILE A 144 -5.12 -5.30 0.22
N SER A 145 -4.31 -4.83 -0.74
CA SER A 145 -3.06 -4.14 -0.45
C SER A 145 -3.28 -2.90 0.43
N GLN A 146 -4.24 -2.05 0.09
CA GLN A 146 -4.54 -0.85 0.85
C GLN A 146 -5.16 -1.16 2.22
N LYS A 147 -6.15 -2.06 2.27
CA LYS A 147 -6.85 -2.38 3.53
C LYS A 147 -5.96 -3.14 4.49
N LYS A 148 -5.13 -4.06 4.01
CA LYS A 148 -4.12 -4.76 4.80
C LYS A 148 -3.10 -3.79 5.44
N ALA A 149 -2.74 -2.73 4.72
CA ALA A 149 -1.83 -1.70 5.24
C ALA A 149 -2.46 -0.89 6.39
N ILE A 150 -3.79 -0.68 6.38
CA ILE A 150 -4.49 0.09 7.41
C ILE A 150 -5.02 -0.80 8.53
N ASP A 151 -5.62 -1.94 8.18
CA ASP A 151 -6.35 -2.83 9.09
C ASP A 151 -5.99 -4.30 8.81
N ALA A 152 -4.86 -4.74 9.33
CA ALA A 152 -4.38 -6.11 9.18
C ALA A 152 -5.29 -7.16 9.85
N ASN A 153 -6.19 -6.75 10.76
CA ASN A 153 -7.17 -7.62 11.42
C ASN A 153 -8.53 -7.65 10.74
N GLY A 154 -8.72 -6.86 9.69
CA GLY A 154 -9.90 -6.94 8.84
C GLY A 154 -10.05 -8.30 8.20
N ILE A 155 -11.25 -8.59 7.72
CA ILE A 155 -11.59 -9.86 7.08
C ILE A 155 -12.12 -9.64 5.67
N ILE A 156 -11.97 -10.66 4.85
CA ILE A 156 -12.65 -10.78 3.57
C ILE A 156 -13.61 -11.95 3.66
N ALA A 157 -14.88 -11.68 3.38
CA ALA A 157 -15.89 -12.72 3.23
C ALA A 157 -16.24 -12.85 1.75
N VAL A 158 -16.41 -14.08 1.29
CA VAL A 158 -16.99 -14.36 -0.04
C VAL A 158 -18.45 -14.68 0.15
N LYS A 159 -19.30 -13.95 -0.58
CA LYS A 159 -20.75 -14.15 -0.52
C LYS A 159 -21.38 -13.94 -1.89
N PRO A 160 -22.57 -14.56 -2.15
CA PRO A 160 -23.27 -14.30 -3.39
C PRO A 160 -23.71 -12.84 -3.47
N HIS A 161 -23.66 -12.27 -4.66
CA HIS A 161 -24.23 -10.95 -4.92
C HIS A 161 -25.74 -11.08 -5.04
N THR A 162 -26.46 -11.01 -3.92
CA THR A 162 -27.90 -11.09 -3.87
C THR A 162 -28.55 -9.77 -4.27
N ILE A 163 -29.32 -9.79 -5.35
CA ILE A 163 -30.34 -8.78 -5.59
C ILE A 163 -31.59 -9.30 -4.87
N PHE A 164 -31.93 -8.70 -3.73
CA PHE A 164 -33.21 -8.95 -3.07
C PHE A 164 -34.32 -8.34 -3.92
N THR A 165 -35.01 -9.12 -4.69
CA THR A 165 -36.27 -8.70 -5.31
C THR A 165 -37.41 -9.08 -4.38
N LYS A 166 -38.01 -8.09 -3.74
CA LYS A 166 -39.28 -8.27 -3.02
C LYS A 166 -40.39 -8.55 -4.02
N LYS A 167 -40.94 -9.73 -4.00
CA LYS A 167 -42.18 -10.04 -4.67
C LYS A 167 -43.23 -10.35 -3.59
N ASN A 168 -44.21 -9.46 -3.41
CA ASN A 168 -45.34 -9.62 -2.47
C ASN A 168 -44.95 -9.72 -0.97
N GLY A 169 -43.89 -9.09 -0.51
CA GLY A 169 -43.56 -9.08 0.91
C GLY A 169 -42.79 -10.29 1.41
N GLU A 170 -42.57 -11.30 0.58
CA GLU A 170 -41.69 -12.43 0.88
C GLU A 170 -40.31 -12.21 0.28
N GLU A 171 -39.27 -12.44 1.07
CA GLU A 171 -37.88 -12.39 0.61
C GLU A 171 -37.59 -13.63 -0.22
N LEU A 172 -37.37 -13.44 -1.53
CA LEU A 172 -37.03 -14.56 -2.43
C LEU A 172 -35.54 -14.88 -2.31
N ILE A 173 -35.27 -16.06 -1.80
CA ILE A 173 -33.98 -16.75 -1.93
C ILE A 173 -33.77 -17.08 -3.40
N ILE A 174 -32.54 -16.85 -3.89
CA ILE A 174 -32.14 -17.01 -5.29
C ILE A 174 -32.65 -18.33 -5.88
N ALA A 175 -33.29 -18.25 -7.06
CA ALA A 175 -33.66 -19.42 -7.82
C ALA A 175 -32.44 -20.29 -8.13
N SER A 176 -32.50 -21.56 -7.81
CA SER A 176 -31.43 -22.57 -7.89
C SER A 176 -30.87 -22.84 -9.30
N ASP A 177 -31.42 -22.23 -10.32
CA ASP A 177 -31.12 -22.58 -11.72
C ASP A 177 -30.13 -21.66 -12.42
N LYS A 178 -29.65 -20.61 -11.74
CA LYS A 178 -28.59 -19.72 -12.26
C LYS A 178 -27.31 -19.88 -11.46
N LEU A 179 -26.18 -19.95 -12.18
CA LEU A 179 -24.88 -19.88 -11.56
C LEU A 179 -24.82 -18.67 -10.63
N THR A 180 -24.46 -18.90 -9.37
CA THR A 180 -24.31 -17.82 -8.39
C THR A 180 -23.18 -16.88 -8.82
N GLU A 181 -23.30 -15.60 -8.46
CA GLU A 181 -22.28 -14.59 -8.68
C GLU A 181 -21.61 -14.25 -7.34
N PRO A 182 -20.67 -15.08 -6.84
CA PRO A 182 -20.00 -14.82 -5.57
C PRO A 182 -19.03 -13.67 -5.71
N ILE A 183 -19.06 -12.75 -4.74
CA ILE A 183 -18.16 -11.60 -4.69
C ILE A 183 -17.37 -11.57 -3.38
N PRO A 184 -16.11 -11.16 -3.42
CA PRO A 184 -15.37 -10.88 -2.20
C PRO A 184 -15.78 -9.51 -1.62
N VAL A 185 -15.99 -9.46 -0.31
CA VAL A 185 -16.35 -8.24 0.42
C VAL A 185 -15.39 -8.05 1.59
N TYR A 186 -14.79 -6.87 1.68
CA TYR A 186 -13.97 -6.49 2.81
C TYR A 186 -14.83 -5.96 3.96
N TYR A 187 -14.55 -6.44 5.17
CA TYR A 187 -15.09 -5.91 6.42
C TYR A 187 -13.97 -5.48 7.35
N SER A 188 -14.06 -4.24 7.83
CA SER A 188 -13.12 -3.73 8.82
C SER A 188 -13.24 -4.49 10.14
N SER A 189 -12.14 -4.60 10.86
CA SER A 189 -12.09 -5.19 12.21
C SER A 189 -13.11 -4.56 13.17
N LYS A 190 -13.49 -3.29 12.96
CA LYS A 190 -14.55 -2.59 13.73
C LYS A 190 -15.93 -3.24 13.60
N LYS A 191 -16.18 -3.98 12.53
CA LYS A 191 -17.44 -4.66 12.26
C LYS A 191 -17.45 -6.12 12.71
N ILE A 192 -16.30 -6.66 13.08
CA ILE A 192 -16.20 -8.04 13.54
C ILE A 192 -16.72 -8.12 14.96
N VAL A 193 -17.78 -8.91 15.13
CA VAL A 193 -18.43 -9.14 16.42
C VAL A 193 -17.82 -10.34 17.12
N ALA A 194 -17.61 -11.41 16.38
CA ALA A 194 -16.95 -12.62 16.84
C ALA A 194 -16.27 -13.31 15.66
N PHE A 195 -15.10 -13.86 15.88
CA PHE A 195 -14.36 -14.58 14.84
C PHE A 195 -13.57 -15.72 15.49
N LYS A 196 -13.71 -16.89 14.93
CA LYS A 196 -12.85 -18.04 15.24
C LYS A 196 -12.47 -18.70 13.92
N GLN A 197 -11.16 -18.75 13.66
CA GLN A 197 -10.64 -19.30 12.42
C GLN A 197 -11.21 -20.69 12.15
N ASP A 198 -11.64 -20.94 10.93
CA ASP A 198 -12.20 -22.19 10.43
C ASP A 198 -13.49 -22.69 11.13
N GLU A 199 -14.04 -21.93 12.07
CA GLU A 199 -15.29 -22.31 12.74
C GLU A 199 -16.45 -21.37 12.45
N TYR A 200 -16.24 -20.04 12.56
CA TYR A 200 -17.29 -19.05 12.30
C TYR A 200 -16.77 -17.62 12.22
N ALA A 201 -17.56 -16.78 11.58
CA ALA A 201 -17.40 -15.33 11.62
C ALA A 201 -18.76 -14.65 11.80
N MET A 202 -18.86 -13.66 12.69
CA MET A 202 -20.03 -12.83 12.89
C MET A 202 -19.69 -11.38 12.67
N ILE A 203 -20.42 -10.72 11.78
CA ILE A 203 -20.12 -9.38 11.25
C ILE A 203 -21.35 -8.50 11.45
N MET A 204 -21.15 -7.30 12.00
CA MET A 204 -22.20 -6.28 12.08
C MET A 204 -22.28 -5.51 10.78
N LEU A 205 -23.47 -5.40 10.22
CA LEU A 205 -23.73 -4.64 9.00
C LEU A 205 -24.05 -3.17 9.31
N ASP A 206 -23.74 -2.29 8.35
CA ASP A 206 -24.12 -0.86 8.46
C ASP A 206 -25.62 -0.66 8.19
N ASP A 207 -26.22 -1.55 7.39
CA ASP A 207 -27.65 -1.55 7.13
C ASP A 207 -28.40 -1.94 8.39
N LYS A 208 -29.14 -1.00 8.93
CA LYS A 208 -29.96 -1.24 10.12
C LYS A 208 -31.35 -1.68 9.66
N SER A 209 -31.88 -2.75 10.25
CA SER A 209 -33.26 -3.18 10.03
C SER A 209 -34.26 -2.16 10.59
N MET A 210 -35.40 -2.00 9.90
CA MET A 210 -36.47 -1.10 10.35
C MET A 210 -37.36 -1.83 11.33
N ILE A 211 -37.29 -1.46 12.60
CA ILE A 211 -38.16 -2.04 13.65
C ILE A 211 -39.41 -1.19 13.80
N ASN A 212 -40.59 -1.81 13.67
CA ASN A 212 -41.87 -1.15 13.91
C ASN A 212 -42.11 -1.04 15.43
N TYR A 213 -42.12 0.17 15.94
CA TYR A 213 -42.40 0.45 17.33
C TYR A 213 -43.81 1.00 17.46
N GLY A 214 -44.74 0.21 18.09
CA GLY A 214 -46.04 0.72 18.55
C GLY A 214 -46.78 1.65 17.61
N GLY A 215 -46.71 1.45 16.31
CA GLY A 215 -47.46 2.17 15.28
C GLY A 215 -46.97 3.54 14.85
N VAL A 216 -46.00 4.16 15.51
CA VAL A 216 -45.66 5.59 15.21
C VAL A 216 -44.17 5.88 14.98
N GLN A 217 -43.23 5.10 15.47
CA GLN A 217 -41.80 5.38 15.24
C GLN A 217 -41.03 4.19 14.69
N LYS A 218 -40.45 4.35 13.52
CA LYS A 218 -39.51 3.38 12.92
C LYS A 218 -38.13 3.58 13.57
N LYS A 219 -37.68 2.62 14.36
CA LYS A 219 -36.33 2.60 14.89
C LYS A 219 -35.46 1.65 14.08
N MET A 220 -34.19 2.02 13.90
CA MET A 220 -33.22 1.16 13.24
C MET A 220 -32.68 0.13 14.24
N GLY A 221 -32.80 -1.14 13.92
CA GLY A 221 -32.26 -2.28 14.67
C GLY A 221 -30.94 -2.76 14.15
N TYR A 222 -30.25 -3.58 14.92
CA TYR A 222 -28.98 -4.19 14.53
C TYR A 222 -29.20 -5.34 13.53
N LYS A 223 -28.27 -5.46 12.59
CA LYS A 223 -28.25 -6.48 11.56
C LYS A 223 -26.86 -7.11 11.50
N PHE A 224 -26.80 -8.45 11.46
CA PHE A 224 -25.56 -9.19 11.41
C PHE A 224 -25.59 -10.24 10.31
N GLU A 225 -24.43 -10.51 9.72
CA GLU A 225 -24.16 -11.71 8.95
C GLU A 225 -23.35 -12.68 9.79
N PHE A 226 -23.75 -13.95 9.78
CA PHE A 226 -23.01 -15.02 10.43
C PHE A 226 -22.66 -16.08 9.39
N TYR A 227 -21.39 -16.46 9.38
CA TYR A 227 -20.81 -17.41 8.45
C TYR A 227 -20.38 -18.65 9.21
N ASP A 228 -20.86 -19.80 8.81
CA ASP A 228 -20.37 -21.11 9.26
C ASP A 228 -19.77 -21.91 8.09
N ASP A 229 -19.52 -23.19 8.27
CA ASP A 229 -18.94 -24.08 7.28
C ASP A 229 -19.88 -24.46 6.12
N GLN A 230 -21.17 -24.18 6.24
CA GLN A 230 -22.19 -24.53 5.23
C GLN A 230 -23.09 -23.37 4.85
N ASN A 231 -23.37 -22.45 5.79
CA ASN A 231 -24.41 -21.46 5.62
C ASN A 231 -23.91 -20.03 5.87
N ILE A 232 -24.59 -19.11 5.23
CA ILE A 232 -24.56 -17.70 5.59
C ILE A 232 -25.92 -17.34 6.18
N TRP A 233 -25.92 -16.86 7.40
CA TRP A 233 -27.12 -16.47 8.13
C TRP A 233 -27.25 -14.96 8.17
N LEU A 234 -28.47 -14.49 8.00
CA LEU A 234 -28.85 -13.12 8.26
C LEU A 234 -29.57 -13.07 9.60
N ILE A 235 -29.08 -12.22 10.48
CA ILE A 235 -29.60 -12.03 11.82
C ILE A 235 -30.10 -10.60 11.94
N GLU A 236 -31.38 -10.42 12.20
CA GLU A 236 -32.00 -9.09 12.28
C GLU A 236 -32.72 -8.92 13.61
N GLN A 237 -32.55 -7.75 14.22
CA GLN A 237 -33.29 -7.42 15.43
C GLN A 237 -34.77 -7.19 15.09
N THR A 238 -35.66 -7.92 15.76
CA THR A 238 -37.11 -7.90 15.52
C THR A 238 -37.92 -7.41 16.72
N GLY A 239 -37.34 -7.52 17.94
CA GLY A 239 -38.03 -7.17 19.18
C GLY A 239 -38.20 -5.67 19.40
N LYS A 240 -38.96 -5.32 20.44
CA LYS A 240 -39.01 -3.96 20.96
C LYS A 240 -37.61 -3.51 21.34
N PHE A 241 -37.34 -2.23 21.22
CA PHE A 241 -36.01 -1.62 21.48
C PHE A 241 -35.30 -2.08 22.77
N ILE A 242 -36.05 -2.57 23.74
CA ILE A 242 -35.56 -2.98 25.06
C ILE A 242 -35.25 -4.49 25.10
N ASP A 243 -35.88 -5.28 24.23
CA ASP A 243 -35.92 -6.76 24.38
C ASP A 243 -34.80 -7.49 23.61
N TYR A 244 -34.09 -6.80 22.69
CA TYR A 244 -33.01 -7.38 21.88
C TYR A 244 -33.31 -8.79 21.37
N GLU A 245 -34.53 -8.98 20.83
CA GLU A 245 -34.91 -10.21 20.16
C GLU A 245 -34.39 -10.22 18.72
N PHE A 246 -33.87 -11.34 18.27
CA PHE A 246 -33.31 -11.49 16.94
C PHE A 246 -34.00 -12.62 16.19
N SER A 247 -34.35 -12.37 14.94
CA SER A 247 -34.71 -13.39 13.95
C SER A 247 -33.46 -13.87 13.23
N MET A 248 -33.42 -15.15 12.90
CA MET A 248 -32.32 -15.77 12.20
C MET A 248 -32.89 -16.40 10.94
N LEU A 249 -32.26 -16.09 9.81
CA LEU A 249 -32.64 -16.63 8.51
C LEU A 249 -31.39 -17.17 7.83
N ILE A 250 -31.40 -18.44 7.39
CA ILE A 250 -30.38 -18.93 6.47
C ILE A 250 -30.67 -18.28 5.12
N TYR A 251 -29.76 -17.39 4.72
CA TYR A 251 -29.97 -16.68 3.49
C TYR A 251 -29.24 -17.32 2.30
N TYR A 252 -28.19 -18.12 2.58
CA TYR A 252 -27.47 -18.86 1.56
C TYR A 252 -26.81 -20.10 2.13
N ASN A 253 -27.00 -21.25 1.47
CA ASN A 253 -26.24 -22.47 1.73
C ASN A 253 -25.13 -22.59 0.67
N HIS A 254 -23.86 -22.47 1.08
CA HIS A 254 -22.71 -22.45 0.17
C HIS A 254 -22.04 -23.81 0.01
N GLU A 255 -22.36 -24.79 0.84
CA GLU A 255 -21.84 -26.18 0.77
C GLU A 255 -20.30 -26.30 0.64
N CYS A 256 -19.56 -25.28 1.00
CA CYS A 256 -18.09 -25.27 0.87
C CYS A 256 -17.41 -26.24 1.85
N ASN A 257 -18.05 -26.61 2.96
CA ASN A 257 -17.50 -27.36 4.09
C ASN A 257 -16.33 -26.66 4.80
N PHE A 258 -16.20 -25.35 4.63
CA PHE A 258 -15.29 -24.45 5.36
C PHE A 258 -15.91 -23.06 5.42
N VAL A 259 -15.47 -22.25 6.38
CA VAL A 259 -15.97 -20.88 6.56
C VAL A 259 -15.44 -19.99 5.43
N PRO A 260 -16.30 -19.35 4.61
CA PRO A 260 -15.87 -18.54 3.46
C PRO A 260 -15.37 -17.15 3.87
N VAL A 261 -14.57 -17.09 4.93
CA VAL A 261 -14.04 -15.85 5.52
C VAL A 261 -12.57 -16.03 5.88
N ILE A 262 -11.75 -15.07 5.49
CA ILE A 262 -10.31 -15.06 5.77
C ILE A 262 -9.86 -13.72 6.34
N LYS A 263 -8.90 -13.72 7.28
CA LYS A 263 -8.24 -12.50 7.77
C LYS A 263 -7.23 -11.95 6.76
N LEU A 264 -7.04 -10.61 6.77
CA LEU A 264 -6.05 -9.95 5.92
C LEU A 264 -4.61 -10.28 6.32
N MET A 265 -4.38 -10.62 7.60
CA MET A 265 -3.07 -10.92 8.15
C MET A 265 -2.06 -9.76 8.02
N GLY A 266 -0.94 -9.87 8.67
CA GLY A 266 0.14 -8.89 8.70
C GLY A 266 1.33 -9.48 9.46
N ILE A 267 2.00 -8.69 10.29
CA ILE A 267 3.02 -9.19 11.20
C ILE A 267 2.30 -9.73 12.46
N PRO A 268 2.49 -11.01 12.83
CA PRO A 268 1.78 -11.57 13.96
C PRO A 268 2.35 -11.03 15.28
N GLN A 269 1.46 -10.59 16.15
CA GLN A 269 1.75 -10.31 17.56
C GLN A 269 0.95 -11.29 18.42
N VAL A 270 1.64 -12.05 19.21
CA VAL A 270 1.00 -13.01 20.14
C VAL A 270 0.65 -12.29 21.42
N ILE A 271 -0.63 -12.39 21.83
CA ILE A 271 -1.13 -11.93 23.12
C ILE A 271 -1.66 -13.17 23.83
N GLU A 272 -1.10 -13.50 25.01
CA GLU A 272 -1.28 -14.80 25.68
C GLU A 272 -2.74 -15.22 25.87
N GLU A 273 -3.62 -14.30 26.25
CA GLU A 273 -5.04 -14.59 26.51
C GLU A 273 -5.96 -14.38 25.32
N GLU A 274 -5.55 -13.58 24.33
CA GLU A 274 -6.41 -13.08 23.25
C GLU A 274 -6.09 -13.70 21.88
N GLY A 275 -5.02 -14.49 21.79
CA GLY A 275 -4.57 -15.10 20.55
C GLY A 275 -3.69 -14.17 19.71
N ILE A 276 -3.71 -14.35 18.39
CA ILE A 276 -2.86 -13.59 17.46
C ILE A 276 -3.58 -12.34 16.98
N ILE A 277 -2.99 -11.18 17.29
CA ILE A 277 -3.32 -9.90 16.65
C ILE A 277 -2.32 -9.64 15.54
N TRP A 278 -2.81 -9.12 14.43
CA TRP A 278 -1.99 -8.79 13.27
C TRP A 278 -1.70 -7.30 13.23
N GLN A 279 -0.43 -6.95 13.06
CA GLN A 279 0.01 -5.57 12.90
C GLN A 279 0.34 -5.28 11.44
N SER A 280 -0.03 -4.07 10.99
CA SER A 280 0.50 -3.56 9.74
C SER A 280 1.95 -3.13 9.93
N PRO A 281 2.85 -3.41 8.99
CA PRO A 281 4.20 -2.87 9.02
C PRO A 281 4.26 -1.34 9.07
N PHE A 282 3.26 -0.67 8.52
CA PHE A 282 3.15 0.79 8.53
C PHE A 282 3.01 1.38 9.95
N LEU A 283 2.53 0.57 10.90
CA LEU A 283 2.42 0.99 12.30
C LEU A 283 3.77 1.40 12.92
N TYR A 284 4.87 0.75 12.50
CA TYR A 284 6.20 1.02 13.04
C TYR A 284 6.74 2.42 12.74
N VAL A 285 6.18 3.09 11.76
CA VAL A 285 6.62 4.44 11.37
C VAL A 285 5.68 5.55 11.85
N THR A 286 4.50 5.22 12.39
CA THR A 286 3.49 6.22 12.76
C THR A 286 4.02 7.28 13.72
N ASP A 287 4.82 6.90 14.73
CA ASP A 287 5.40 7.86 15.69
C ASP A 287 6.38 8.83 15.01
N ILE A 288 7.13 8.34 14.03
CA ILE A 288 8.04 9.19 13.25
C ILE A 288 7.23 10.13 12.36
N LEU A 289 6.16 9.64 11.75
CA LEU A 289 5.27 10.44 10.90
C LEU A 289 4.54 11.53 11.69
N ASP A 290 4.16 11.25 12.94
CA ASP A 290 3.60 12.23 13.87
C ASP A 290 4.61 13.37 14.13
N ILE A 291 5.88 13.03 14.39
CA ILE A 291 6.97 13.99 14.59
C ILE A 291 7.20 14.84 13.33
N ILE A 292 7.19 14.21 12.14
CA ILE A 292 7.31 14.90 10.85
C ILE A 292 6.17 15.91 10.68
N ALA A 293 4.93 15.49 10.93
CA ALA A 293 3.75 16.33 10.80
C ALA A 293 3.79 17.54 11.76
N LEU A 294 4.20 17.33 13.01
CA LEU A 294 4.36 18.39 14.01
C LEU A 294 5.47 19.36 13.63
N ASN A 295 6.64 18.84 13.28
CA ASN A 295 7.78 19.67 12.88
C ASN A 295 7.47 20.49 11.62
N HIS A 296 6.76 19.93 10.65
CA HIS A 296 6.33 20.67 9.49
C HIS A 296 5.36 21.80 9.84
N SER A 297 4.40 21.58 10.74
CA SER A 297 3.49 22.65 11.20
C SER A 297 4.24 23.77 11.90
N ASN A 298 5.25 23.42 12.73
CA ASN A 298 6.14 24.38 13.39
C ASN A 298 7.01 25.13 12.38
N LEU A 299 7.52 24.42 11.36
CA LEU A 299 8.32 25.04 10.28
C LEU A 299 7.48 26.08 9.52
N GLN A 300 6.23 25.74 9.15
CA GLN A 300 5.33 26.69 8.47
C GLN A 300 5.07 27.93 9.34
N MET A 301 4.81 27.76 10.63
CA MET A 301 4.66 28.88 11.55
C MET A 301 5.93 29.75 11.61
N SER A 302 7.09 29.11 11.64
CA SER A 302 8.38 29.83 11.68
C SER A 302 8.64 30.57 10.37
N ILE A 303 8.30 29.99 9.22
CA ILE A 303 8.37 30.64 7.90
C ILE A 303 7.45 31.87 7.88
N ASP A 304 6.20 31.74 8.34
CA ASP A 304 5.25 32.85 8.43
C ASP A 304 5.81 33.99 9.28
N THR A 305 6.47 33.67 10.41
CA THR A 305 7.12 34.65 11.27
C THR A 305 8.34 35.29 10.63
N CYS A 306 9.08 34.57 9.77
CA CYS A 306 10.19 35.14 9.00
C CYS A 306 9.69 36.08 7.90
N VAL A 307 8.61 35.72 7.20
CA VAL A 307 7.98 36.54 6.15
C VAL A 307 7.34 37.79 6.77
N TYR A 308 6.76 37.64 7.97
CA TYR A 308 6.12 38.71 8.72
C TYR A 308 6.81 38.92 10.08
N PRO A 309 8.04 39.44 10.10
CA PRO A 309 8.83 39.57 11.33
C PRO A 309 8.13 40.51 12.32
N TYR A 310 8.31 40.20 13.62
CA TYR A 310 7.83 41.09 14.66
C TYR A 310 8.53 42.45 14.55
N ARG A 311 7.72 43.48 14.56
CA ARG A 311 8.23 44.84 14.58
C ARG A 311 8.36 45.29 16.02
N VAL A 312 9.54 45.71 16.37
CA VAL A 312 9.81 46.36 17.66
C VAL A 312 10.02 47.82 17.38
N MET A 313 9.22 48.66 17.98
CA MET A 313 9.36 50.11 17.83
C MET A 313 9.09 50.84 19.14
N ILE A 314 9.64 52.01 19.27
CA ILE A 314 9.35 52.89 20.38
C ILE A 314 7.95 53.47 20.13
N GLY A 315 7.03 53.23 21.06
CA GLY A 315 5.67 53.72 20.97
C GLY A 315 5.57 55.16 21.43
N ASP A 316 4.87 55.98 20.65
CA ASP A 316 4.51 57.31 21.10
C ASP A 316 3.47 57.24 22.24
N VAL A 317 3.49 58.17 23.13
CA VAL A 317 2.48 58.26 24.18
C VAL A 317 1.13 58.50 23.55
N CYS A 318 0.11 57.85 24.07
CA CYS A 318 -1.24 58.02 23.57
C CYS A 318 -1.77 59.40 23.92
N GLU A 319 -1.99 60.26 22.91
CA GLU A 319 -2.55 61.59 23.03
C GLU A 319 -4.04 61.63 22.62
N TRP A 320 -4.73 60.52 22.69
CA TRP A 320 -6.13 60.46 22.28
C TRP A 320 -7.03 61.32 23.15
N LYS A 321 -7.90 62.07 22.53
CA LYS A 321 -8.94 62.92 23.15
C LYS A 321 -10.30 62.55 22.59
N ASP A 322 -11.30 62.50 23.45
CA ASP A 322 -12.68 62.34 23.02
C ASP A 322 -13.30 63.69 22.62
N THR A 323 -14.54 63.66 22.15
CA THR A 323 -15.30 64.82 21.77
C THR A 323 -15.63 65.78 22.97
N ASP A 324 -15.59 65.25 24.19
CA ASP A 324 -15.82 65.95 25.42
C ASP A 324 -14.57 66.54 26.07
N GLY A 325 -13.43 66.37 25.44
CA GLY A 325 -12.09 66.84 25.86
C GLY A 325 -11.38 65.99 26.89
N ASN A 326 -11.89 64.80 27.21
CA ASN A 326 -11.19 63.90 28.13
C ASN A 326 -9.97 63.32 27.42
N ILE A 327 -8.83 63.30 28.10
CA ILE A 327 -7.51 62.87 27.56
C ILE A 327 -7.20 61.49 28.10
N CYS A 328 -6.54 60.69 27.29
CA CYS A 328 -5.99 59.42 27.73
C CYS A 328 -4.89 59.68 28.78
N CYS A 329 -5.15 59.33 30.03
CA CYS A 329 -4.18 59.29 31.09
C CYS A 329 -3.82 57.84 31.42
N ASP A 330 -2.58 57.46 31.23
CA ASP A 330 -2.08 56.14 31.61
C ASP A 330 -2.90 54.95 31.00
N GLY A 331 -3.44 55.13 29.80
CA GLY A 331 -4.24 54.09 29.11
C GLY A 331 -5.73 54.12 29.47
N MET A 332 -6.14 54.98 30.39
CA MET A 332 -7.51 55.12 30.85
C MET A 332 -8.04 56.51 30.52
N ILE A 333 -9.33 56.63 30.39
CA ILE A 333 -10.05 57.89 30.22
C ILE A 333 -10.97 58.04 31.42
N THR A 334 -10.90 59.19 32.08
CA THR A 334 -11.81 59.51 33.17
C THR A 334 -12.90 60.48 32.66
N ASN A 335 -14.15 60.08 32.73
CA ASN A 335 -15.30 60.91 32.37
C ASN A 335 -15.61 61.95 33.45
N LYS A 336 -16.41 62.96 33.13
CA LYS A 336 -16.86 63.97 34.05
C LYS A 336 -17.54 63.46 35.34
N ASP A 337 -18.04 62.22 35.27
CA ASP A 337 -18.63 61.49 36.41
C ASP A 337 -17.59 60.70 37.24
N ASN A 338 -16.32 60.97 37.09
CA ASN A 338 -15.19 60.20 37.70
C ASN A 338 -15.17 58.71 37.43
N LYS A 339 -15.81 58.23 36.36
CA LYS A 339 -15.71 56.84 35.91
C LYS A 339 -14.57 56.71 34.93
N THR A 340 -13.73 55.72 35.17
CA THR A 340 -12.57 55.39 34.33
C THR A 340 -12.91 54.25 33.39
N PHE A 341 -12.55 54.40 32.10
CA PHE A 341 -12.71 53.43 31.03
C PHE A 341 -11.34 53.22 30.33
N GLU A 342 -11.16 52.08 29.75
CA GLU A 342 -9.99 51.86 28.87
C GLU A 342 -10.03 52.82 27.67
N CYS A 343 -8.90 53.42 27.34
CA CYS A 343 -8.80 54.27 26.17
C CYS A 343 -9.04 53.47 24.88
N PRO A 344 -10.00 53.87 24.03
CA PRO A 344 -10.33 53.14 22.80
C PRO A 344 -9.21 53.17 21.76
N SER A 345 -8.22 54.06 21.90
CA SER A 345 -7.09 54.18 20.99
C SER A 345 -5.90 53.33 21.39
N CYS A 346 -5.60 53.22 22.68
CA CYS A 346 -4.44 52.44 23.15
C CYS A 346 -4.83 51.19 23.93
N HIS A 347 -6.10 50.95 24.18
CA HIS A 347 -6.59 49.76 24.91
C HIS A 347 -5.81 49.48 26.21
N GLY A 348 -5.67 50.49 27.04
CA GLY A 348 -4.96 50.40 28.33
C GLY A 348 -3.44 50.38 28.25
N THR A 349 -2.82 50.32 27.08
CA THR A 349 -1.36 50.17 26.90
C THR A 349 -0.56 51.46 27.09
N ARG A 350 -1.22 52.63 27.13
CA ARG A 350 -0.61 53.99 27.15
C ARG A 350 0.13 54.38 25.89
N LEU A 351 0.33 53.46 24.95
CA LEU A 351 1.10 53.67 23.74
C LEU A 351 0.18 53.71 22.53
N ARG A 352 0.38 54.68 21.65
CA ARG A 352 -0.33 54.75 20.39
C ARG A 352 0.21 53.70 19.42
N SER A 353 -0.55 52.64 19.20
CA SER A 353 -0.23 51.68 18.19
C SER A 353 -0.46 52.27 16.80
N ARG A 354 0.60 52.56 16.08
CA ARG A 354 0.53 52.81 14.63
C ARG A 354 0.52 51.48 13.89
N ILE A 355 -0.64 50.90 13.91
CA ILE A 355 -1.16 49.94 12.91
C ILE A 355 -0.19 49.00 12.26
N SER A 356 -0.20 47.75 12.66
CA SER A 356 -0.11 46.62 11.74
C SER A 356 -0.89 45.46 12.34
N PRO A 357 -1.65 44.69 11.54
CA PRO A 357 -2.30 43.47 11.98
C PRO A 357 -1.33 42.35 12.35
N LEU A 358 -0.03 42.55 12.16
CA LEU A 358 1.01 41.56 12.28
C LEU A 358 2.02 41.93 13.39
N GLY A 359 1.58 41.83 14.63
CA GLY A 359 2.39 41.92 15.84
C GLY A 359 3.42 43.06 15.89
N THR A 360 3.11 44.15 16.66
CA THR A 360 4.08 45.18 16.95
C THR A 360 4.31 45.20 18.46
N MET A 361 5.54 45.00 18.90
CA MET A 361 5.94 45.17 20.30
C MET A 361 6.28 46.64 20.50
N LEU A 362 5.52 47.32 21.35
CA LEU A 362 5.79 48.70 21.68
C LEU A 362 6.66 48.77 22.95
N LEU A 363 7.81 49.41 22.85
CA LEU A 363 8.68 49.67 23.99
C LEU A 363 8.35 51.07 24.56
N LYS A 364 8.30 51.17 25.89
CA LYS A 364 8.10 52.48 26.53
C LYS A 364 9.32 53.36 26.28
N PRO A 365 9.16 54.60 25.90
CA PRO A 365 10.26 55.55 25.86
C PRO A 365 10.80 55.73 27.29
N LYS A 366 12.12 55.66 27.47
CA LYS A 366 12.72 56.02 28.77
C LYS A 366 12.46 57.49 29.06
N THR A 367 11.81 57.76 30.17
CA THR A 367 11.73 59.10 30.69
C THR A 367 13.10 59.53 31.25
N ARG A 368 13.50 60.77 31.01
CA ARG A 368 14.81 61.37 31.35
C ARG A 368 15.24 61.30 32.82
N LEU A 369 14.47 60.67 33.69
CA LEU A 369 14.68 60.63 35.16
C LEU A 369 15.42 59.39 35.66
N ASP A 370 15.69 58.41 34.80
CA ASP A 370 16.49 57.25 35.13
C ASP A 370 17.94 57.50 34.65
N ASP A 371 18.63 58.38 35.35
CA ASP A 371 20.05 58.63 35.19
C ASP A 371 20.87 57.44 35.72
N GLY A 372 21.22 56.61 34.85
CA GLY A 372 22.20 55.54 35.02
C GLY A 372 22.72 55.13 33.66
N ASP A 373 23.82 55.73 33.29
CA ASP A 373 24.78 55.35 32.26
C ASP A 373 24.46 54.11 31.41
N SER A 374 23.53 54.22 30.49
CA SER A 374 23.48 53.33 29.33
C SER A 374 22.87 54.10 28.15
N THR A 375 23.76 54.58 27.30
CA THR A 375 23.46 54.98 25.93
C THR A 375 22.82 53.80 25.20
N PHE A 376 21.55 53.55 25.46
CA PHE A 376 20.75 52.66 24.61
C PHE A 376 20.51 53.41 23.32
N THR A 377 21.34 53.21 22.34
CA THR A 377 21.11 53.52 20.94
C THR A 377 20.03 52.54 20.44
N GLN A 378 18.78 52.68 20.94
CA GLN A 378 17.67 51.92 20.41
C GLN A 378 17.40 52.44 19.01
N LYS A 379 17.50 51.54 18.02
CA LYS A 379 17.03 51.83 16.68
C LYS A 379 15.54 52.12 16.77
N PRO A 380 15.03 53.15 16.09
CA PRO A 380 13.63 53.57 16.19
C PRO A 380 12.66 52.46 15.69
N LEU A 381 13.17 51.53 14.94
CA LEU A 381 12.43 50.36 14.43
C LEU A 381 13.40 49.21 14.28
N GLU A 382 13.05 48.06 14.83
CA GLU A 382 13.76 46.81 14.64
C GLU A 382 12.81 45.69 14.25
N TYR A 383 13.25 44.80 13.36
CA TYR A 383 12.52 43.61 12.96
C TYR A 383 13.19 42.40 13.62
N ILE A 384 12.39 41.67 14.37
CA ILE A 384 12.86 40.42 15.00
C ILE A 384 12.25 39.28 14.22
N SER A 385 13.09 38.49 13.58
CA SER A 385 12.70 37.25 12.90
C SER A 385 13.44 36.06 13.50
N PRO A 386 12.93 34.84 13.42
CA PRO A 386 13.69 33.64 13.75
C PRO A 386 14.99 33.57 12.95
N GLN A 387 16.01 32.95 13.54
CA GLN A 387 17.26 32.72 12.83
C GLN A 387 17.03 31.69 11.69
N THR A 388 17.57 31.98 10.52
CA THR A 388 17.46 31.07 9.34
C THR A 388 18.05 29.69 9.62
N THR A 389 19.08 29.61 10.49
CA THR A 389 19.66 28.35 10.95
C THR A 389 18.67 27.44 11.67
N THR A 390 17.65 28.00 12.34
CA THR A 390 16.57 27.21 12.97
C THR A 390 15.65 26.59 11.91
N LEU A 391 15.37 27.32 10.83
CA LEU A 391 14.57 26.81 9.71
C LEU A 391 15.31 25.66 8.99
N GLU A 392 16.58 25.87 8.67
CA GLU A 392 17.43 24.84 8.05
C GLU A 392 17.55 23.59 8.95
N PHE A 393 17.64 23.77 10.26
CA PHE A 393 17.64 22.65 11.21
C PHE A 393 16.35 21.87 11.15
N LEU A 394 15.18 22.53 11.13
CA LEU A 394 13.88 21.87 11.06
C LEU A 394 13.68 21.16 9.72
N GLU A 395 14.05 21.78 8.59
CA GLU A 395 14.00 21.15 7.27
C GLU A 395 14.88 19.89 7.22
N ASN A 396 16.12 20.00 7.67
CA ASN A 396 17.05 18.87 7.73
C ASN A 396 16.55 17.76 8.67
N LYS A 397 15.89 18.12 9.78
CA LYS A 397 15.31 17.17 10.71
C LYS A 397 14.15 16.42 10.09
N ILE A 398 13.23 17.12 9.39
CA ILE A 398 12.11 16.52 8.66
C ILE A 398 12.64 15.56 7.59
N ALA A 399 13.59 16.00 6.76
CA ALA A 399 14.16 15.17 5.70
C ALA A 399 14.83 13.88 6.25
N LYS A 400 15.57 13.98 7.36
CA LYS A 400 16.17 12.81 8.03
C LYS A 400 15.12 11.86 8.62
N ASP A 401 14.06 12.40 9.20
CA ASP A 401 12.98 11.58 9.76
C ASP A 401 12.16 10.91 8.64
N GLU A 402 11.96 11.57 7.49
CA GLU A 402 11.37 10.95 6.29
C GLU A 402 12.26 9.82 5.76
N GLU A 403 13.56 10.04 5.64
CA GLU A 403 14.50 9.00 5.21
C GLU A 403 14.47 7.81 6.19
N LYS A 404 14.43 8.06 7.49
CA LYS A 404 14.32 7.02 8.51
C LYS A 404 13.02 6.24 8.39
N ALA A 405 11.88 6.92 8.18
CA ALA A 405 10.58 6.27 7.98
C ALA A 405 10.60 5.38 6.72
N ARG A 406 11.13 5.88 5.61
CA ARG A 406 11.29 5.11 4.37
C ARG A 406 12.22 3.90 4.56
N LYS A 407 13.30 4.05 5.31
CA LYS A 407 14.23 2.96 5.62
C LYS A 407 13.55 1.84 6.44
N ILE A 408 12.75 2.18 7.44
CA ILE A 408 12.00 1.20 8.25
C ILE A 408 10.99 0.44 7.38
N LEU A 409 10.36 1.11 6.42
CA LEU A 409 9.41 0.50 5.48
C LEU A 409 10.07 -0.16 4.28
N HIS A 410 11.40 -0.21 4.24
CA HIS A 410 12.17 -0.72 3.11
C HIS A 410 11.80 -0.09 1.75
N LEU A 411 11.45 1.22 1.74
CA LEU A 411 11.08 1.98 0.54
C LEU A 411 12.27 2.66 -0.14
N GLN A 412 13.48 2.31 0.21
CA GLN A 412 14.67 2.94 -0.39
C GLN A 412 14.77 2.52 -1.85
N THR A 413 14.67 3.50 -2.75
CA THR A 413 14.99 3.33 -4.15
C THR A 413 16.50 3.41 -4.36
N SER A 414 17.01 2.71 -5.38
CA SER A 414 18.43 2.77 -5.77
C SER A 414 18.99 4.19 -5.91
N ASN A 415 18.14 5.16 -6.26
CA ASN A 415 18.52 6.57 -6.38
C ASN A 415 18.73 7.28 -5.03
N SER A 416 18.06 6.87 -3.95
CA SER A 416 18.31 7.39 -2.61
C SER A 416 19.59 6.79 -2.00
N ILE A 417 19.89 5.56 -2.39
CA ILE A 417 21.15 4.88 -2.03
C ILE A 417 22.34 5.61 -2.68
N ILE A 418 22.19 6.10 -3.91
CA ILE A 418 23.28 6.79 -4.66
C ILE A 418 23.49 8.23 -4.16
N LYS A 419 22.44 8.96 -3.74
CA LYS A 419 22.54 10.37 -3.32
C LYS A 419 22.93 10.59 -1.85
N GLY A 420 22.73 9.62 -0.98
CA GLY A 420 22.90 9.79 0.49
C GLY A 420 24.11 9.10 1.11
N SER A 421 24.85 8.30 0.38
CA SER A 421 25.91 7.48 0.98
C SER A 421 27.20 7.46 0.17
N GLU A 422 28.00 8.50 0.34
CA GLU A 422 29.41 8.41 -0.04
C GLU A 422 30.17 7.26 0.67
N ASN A 423 29.51 6.52 1.59
CA ASN A 423 30.14 5.52 2.46
C ASN A 423 29.42 4.16 2.55
N LEU A 424 28.38 3.87 1.74
CA LEU A 424 27.79 2.51 1.75
C LEU A 424 28.68 1.56 0.93
N THR A 425 29.25 0.58 1.60
CA THR A 425 29.96 -0.51 0.94
C THR A 425 28.99 -1.38 0.14
N ALA A 426 29.45 -1.99 -0.95
CA ALA A 426 28.64 -2.93 -1.76
C ALA A 426 27.99 -4.02 -0.88
N THR A 427 28.62 -4.42 0.21
CA THR A 427 28.10 -5.37 1.20
C THR A 427 26.89 -4.80 1.96
N GLY A 428 26.93 -3.53 2.35
CA GLY A 428 25.83 -2.86 3.04
C GLY A 428 24.57 -2.76 2.15
N MET A 429 24.77 -2.38 0.88
CA MET A 429 23.68 -2.33 -0.11
C MET A 429 23.04 -3.73 -0.33
N THR A 430 23.85 -4.77 -0.39
CA THR A 430 23.36 -6.15 -0.56
C THR A 430 22.54 -6.61 0.66
N LEU A 431 22.92 -6.22 1.87
CA LEU A 431 22.19 -6.56 3.10
C LEU A 431 20.84 -5.84 3.17
N ASP A 432 20.80 -4.55 2.81
CA ASP A 432 19.56 -3.78 2.78
C ASP A 432 18.57 -4.32 1.74
N LEU A 433 19.06 -4.72 0.55
CA LEU A 433 18.24 -5.37 -0.47
C LEU A 433 17.68 -6.72 0.02
N LYS A 434 18.50 -7.55 0.69
CA LYS A 434 18.03 -8.83 1.24
C LYS A 434 16.95 -8.64 2.32
N ALA A 435 17.09 -7.64 3.17
CA ALA A 435 16.08 -7.31 4.18
C ALA A 435 14.77 -6.85 3.52
N MET A 436 14.86 -6.02 2.47
CA MET A 436 13.71 -5.60 1.67
C MET A 436 13.02 -6.79 1.02
N TYR A 437 13.76 -7.73 0.42
CA TYR A 437 13.20 -8.92 -0.19
C TYR A 437 12.48 -9.81 0.82
N ALA A 438 13.07 -10.04 1.99
CA ALA A 438 12.43 -10.83 3.04
C ALA A 438 11.12 -10.21 3.52
N PHE A 439 11.11 -8.89 3.69
CA PHE A 439 9.92 -8.13 4.07
C PHE A 439 8.81 -8.24 3.01
N ILE A 440 9.16 -7.95 1.76
CA ILE A 440 8.25 -8.02 0.62
C ILE A 440 7.70 -9.43 0.44
N LYS A 441 8.57 -10.46 0.54
CA LYS A 441 8.14 -11.85 0.43
C LYS A 441 7.06 -12.21 1.44
N THR A 442 7.23 -11.81 2.69
CA THR A 442 6.23 -12.09 3.74
C THR A 442 4.86 -11.48 3.39
N ILE A 443 4.83 -10.24 2.91
CA ILE A 443 3.57 -9.57 2.51
C ILE A 443 2.96 -10.26 1.29
N SER A 444 3.79 -10.62 0.32
CA SER A 444 3.39 -11.28 -0.91
C SER A 444 2.79 -12.67 -0.64
N ASP A 445 3.50 -13.52 0.09
CA ASP A 445 3.04 -14.89 0.40
C ASP A 445 1.65 -14.85 1.06
N GLN A 446 1.43 -13.94 2.01
CA GLN A 446 0.12 -13.75 2.64
C GLN A 446 -0.95 -13.27 1.65
N THR A 447 -0.59 -12.36 0.75
CA THR A 447 -1.56 -11.80 -0.20
C THR A 447 -1.94 -12.83 -1.26
N PHE A 448 -0.99 -13.63 -1.74
CA PHE A 448 -1.28 -14.74 -2.65
C PHE A 448 -2.11 -15.84 -1.97
N PHE A 449 -1.83 -16.15 -0.70
CA PHE A 449 -2.64 -17.07 0.08
C PHE A 449 -4.10 -16.61 0.21
N ILE A 450 -4.32 -15.32 0.47
CA ILE A 450 -5.65 -14.72 0.50
C ILE A 450 -6.31 -14.80 -0.89
N TRP A 451 -5.56 -14.51 -1.95
CA TRP A 451 -6.08 -14.57 -3.32
C TRP A 451 -6.51 -16.00 -3.69
N GLU A 452 -5.66 -16.99 -3.41
CA GLU A 452 -5.97 -18.41 -3.62
C GLU A 452 -7.23 -18.81 -2.85
N PHE A 453 -7.32 -18.45 -1.56
CA PHE A 453 -8.50 -18.71 -0.75
C PHE A 453 -9.77 -18.13 -1.36
N ILE A 454 -9.76 -16.85 -1.74
CA ILE A 454 -10.92 -16.18 -2.34
C ILE A 454 -11.28 -16.84 -3.68
N SER A 455 -10.28 -17.12 -4.52
CA SER A 455 -10.46 -17.77 -5.82
C SER A 455 -11.13 -19.14 -5.67
N ASN A 456 -10.60 -19.98 -4.78
CA ASN A 456 -11.14 -21.30 -4.51
C ASN A 456 -12.57 -21.22 -3.94
N THR A 457 -12.81 -20.29 -3.02
CA THR A 457 -14.14 -20.08 -2.41
C THR A 457 -15.19 -19.65 -3.47
N ILE A 458 -14.81 -18.72 -4.35
CA ILE A 458 -15.68 -18.30 -5.47
C ILE A 458 -16.00 -19.50 -6.37
N GLY A 459 -14.99 -20.32 -6.69
CA GLY A 459 -15.15 -21.49 -7.51
C GLY A 459 -16.09 -22.53 -6.88
N PHE A 460 -15.92 -22.84 -5.61
CA PHE A 460 -16.80 -23.75 -4.89
C PHE A 460 -18.25 -23.23 -4.81
N MET A 461 -18.44 -21.96 -4.50
CA MET A 461 -19.79 -21.37 -4.45
C MET A 461 -20.49 -21.35 -5.81
N ARG A 462 -19.72 -21.26 -6.91
CA ARG A 462 -20.27 -21.16 -8.27
C ARG A 462 -20.51 -22.51 -8.92
N TYR A 463 -19.59 -23.47 -8.75
CA TYR A 463 -19.58 -24.75 -9.45
C TYR A 463 -19.76 -25.97 -8.52
N GLY A 464 -19.81 -25.73 -7.21
CA GLY A 464 -19.99 -26.78 -6.20
C GLY A 464 -18.86 -27.82 -6.21
N LYS A 465 -19.21 -29.07 -5.97
CA LYS A 465 -18.26 -30.20 -5.84
C LYS A 465 -17.48 -30.53 -7.13
N ASN A 466 -17.94 -30.06 -8.28
CA ASN A 466 -17.28 -30.28 -9.56
C ASN A 466 -16.14 -29.30 -9.84
N PHE A 467 -15.98 -28.29 -8.99
CA PHE A 467 -14.94 -27.30 -9.14
C PHE A 467 -13.54 -27.92 -8.93
N LYS A 468 -12.64 -27.60 -9.85
CA LYS A 468 -11.23 -27.96 -9.76
C LYS A 468 -10.42 -26.70 -9.43
N ASN A 469 -9.71 -26.74 -8.32
CA ASN A 469 -8.92 -25.60 -7.88
C ASN A 469 -7.85 -25.23 -8.93
N PRO A 470 -7.73 -23.95 -9.29
CA PRO A 470 -6.62 -23.48 -10.11
C PRO A 470 -5.29 -23.67 -9.35
N LYS A 471 -4.24 -23.88 -10.10
CA LYS A 471 -2.91 -24.03 -9.52
C LYS A 471 -2.22 -22.67 -9.46
N PHE A 472 -1.98 -22.17 -8.26
CA PHE A 472 -1.24 -20.94 -8.01
C PHE A 472 0.27 -21.24 -7.98
N THR A 473 1.02 -20.48 -8.75
CA THR A 473 2.48 -20.45 -8.67
C THR A 473 2.90 -19.14 -8.04
N TYR A 474 3.37 -19.20 -6.77
CA TYR A 474 3.81 -18.04 -6.04
C TYR A 474 5.17 -17.57 -6.49
N PRO A 475 5.46 -16.26 -6.43
CA PRO A 475 6.79 -15.76 -6.75
C PRO A 475 7.81 -16.25 -5.71
N ILE A 476 8.87 -16.86 -6.20
CA ILE A 476 9.95 -17.38 -5.35
C ILE A 476 10.97 -16.27 -5.06
N THR A 477 11.19 -15.40 -6.03
CA THR A 477 12.14 -14.29 -5.94
C THR A 477 11.48 -13.00 -6.42
N PHE A 478 11.75 -11.92 -5.71
CA PHE A 478 11.39 -10.55 -6.09
C PHE A 478 12.68 -9.86 -6.50
N ASP A 479 13.13 -10.12 -7.69
CA ASP A 479 14.34 -9.50 -8.19
C ASP A 479 14.00 -8.15 -8.81
N PHE A 480 14.20 -7.07 -8.07
CA PHE A 480 14.26 -5.71 -8.60
C PHE A 480 15.60 -5.45 -9.33
N VAL A 481 16.23 -6.51 -9.78
CA VAL A 481 17.44 -6.41 -10.59
C VAL A 481 17.00 -5.84 -11.93
N THR A 482 17.50 -4.67 -12.26
CA THR A 482 17.19 -4.08 -13.56
C THR A 482 17.86 -4.91 -14.67
N GLU A 483 17.31 -4.84 -15.86
CA GLU A 483 17.89 -5.48 -17.03
C GLU A 483 19.40 -5.16 -17.18
N SER A 484 19.77 -3.90 -16.95
CA SER A 484 21.16 -3.43 -16.96
C SER A 484 22.03 -4.11 -15.89
N ASP A 485 21.47 -4.43 -14.71
CA ASP A 485 22.23 -5.12 -13.65
C ASP A 485 22.53 -6.57 -14.04
N ILE A 486 21.59 -7.24 -14.70
CA ILE A 486 21.79 -8.63 -15.13
C ILE A 486 22.81 -8.69 -16.27
N ILE A 487 22.73 -7.75 -17.23
CA ILE A 487 23.72 -7.62 -18.30
C ILE A 487 25.12 -7.37 -17.72
N ALA A 488 25.22 -6.47 -16.72
CA ALA A 488 26.49 -6.22 -16.02
C ALA A 488 27.01 -7.48 -15.28
N GLN A 489 26.11 -8.22 -14.60
CA GLN A 489 26.46 -9.49 -13.96
C GLN A 489 26.89 -10.54 -14.99
N LEU A 490 26.21 -10.65 -16.12
CA LEU A 490 26.54 -11.57 -17.20
C LEU A 490 27.92 -11.25 -17.77
N LYS A 491 28.18 -9.97 -18.07
CA LYS A 491 29.48 -9.52 -18.55
C LYS A 491 30.60 -9.86 -17.54
N THR A 492 30.41 -9.53 -16.28
CA THR A 492 31.37 -9.83 -15.21
C THR A 492 31.61 -11.35 -15.06
N ALA A 493 30.55 -12.16 -15.24
CA ALA A 493 30.65 -13.63 -15.15
C ALA A 493 31.44 -14.22 -16.33
N ILE A 494 31.25 -13.69 -17.54
CA ILE A 494 31.98 -14.10 -18.76
C ILE A 494 33.43 -13.65 -18.66
N ASP A 495 33.70 -12.38 -18.34
CA ASP A 495 35.05 -11.82 -18.20
C ASP A 495 35.84 -12.49 -17.06
N GLY A 496 35.14 -12.85 -15.97
CA GLY A 496 35.72 -13.59 -14.84
C GLY A 496 35.93 -15.07 -15.08
N GLY A 497 35.57 -15.60 -16.25
CA GLY A 497 35.72 -17.02 -16.59
C GLY A 497 34.95 -17.97 -15.69
N LEU A 498 33.76 -17.56 -15.20
CA LEU A 498 32.95 -18.41 -14.35
C LEU A 498 32.49 -19.68 -15.07
N PRO A 499 32.24 -20.77 -14.33
CA PRO A 499 31.78 -22.02 -14.93
C PRO A 499 30.51 -21.83 -15.77
N PRO A 500 30.36 -22.51 -16.93
CA PRO A 500 29.24 -22.34 -17.85
C PRO A 500 27.86 -22.45 -17.20
N PHE A 501 27.69 -23.32 -16.20
CA PHE A 501 26.41 -23.49 -15.53
C PHE A 501 25.95 -22.24 -14.75
N ILE A 502 26.89 -21.40 -14.24
CA ILE A 502 26.59 -20.13 -13.58
C ILE A 502 26.17 -19.10 -14.62
N ILE A 503 26.90 -19.02 -15.75
CA ILE A 503 26.57 -18.13 -16.87
C ILE A 503 25.20 -18.50 -17.42
N HIS A 504 24.89 -19.77 -17.63
CA HIS A 504 23.56 -20.21 -18.05
C HIS A 504 22.46 -19.81 -17.05
N SER A 505 22.75 -19.89 -15.76
CA SER A 505 21.78 -19.47 -14.72
C SER A 505 21.45 -17.99 -14.81
N ILE A 506 22.46 -17.14 -15.08
CA ILE A 506 22.27 -15.68 -15.24
C ILE A 506 21.49 -15.39 -16.54
N ILE A 507 21.83 -16.03 -17.66
CA ILE A 507 21.10 -15.91 -18.93
C ILE A 507 19.62 -16.34 -18.73
N TYR A 508 19.39 -17.41 -18.01
CA TYR A 508 18.04 -17.89 -17.71
C TYR A 508 17.20 -16.87 -16.96
N LYS A 509 17.80 -16.26 -15.94
CA LYS A 509 17.18 -15.21 -15.16
C LYS A 509 16.84 -13.98 -16.03
N TYR A 510 17.76 -13.60 -16.92
CA TYR A 510 17.56 -12.53 -17.87
C TYR A 510 16.36 -12.78 -18.81
N LEU A 511 16.31 -13.97 -19.39
CA LEU A 511 15.22 -14.37 -20.27
C LEU A 511 13.86 -14.44 -19.59
N GLN A 512 13.83 -14.87 -18.33
CA GLN A 512 12.59 -14.90 -17.55
C GLN A 512 12.05 -13.49 -17.25
N ILE A 513 12.91 -12.51 -17.12
CA ILE A 513 12.50 -11.13 -16.90
C ILE A 513 12.01 -10.50 -18.20
N LEU A 514 12.77 -10.64 -19.30
CA LEU A 514 12.42 -10.06 -20.58
C LEU A 514 11.15 -10.63 -21.20
N TYR A 515 11.00 -11.95 -21.15
CA TYR A 515 9.93 -12.67 -21.84
C TYR A 515 8.94 -13.30 -20.85
N PHE A 516 8.65 -12.60 -19.77
CA PHE A 516 7.77 -13.08 -18.69
C PHE A 516 6.41 -13.55 -19.20
N ASN A 517 5.81 -12.85 -20.18
CA ASN A 517 4.51 -13.18 -20.75
C ASN A 517 4.60 -14.08 -22.00
N ASP A 518 5.80 -14.42 -22.46
CA ASP A 518 6.01 -15.26 -23.66
C ASP A 518 6.72 -16.56 -23.31
N VAL A 519 5.95 -17.51 -22.80
CA VAL A 519 6.41 -18.85 -22.44
C VAL A 519 7.07 -19.56 -23.64
N LYS A 520 6.55 -19.31 -24.86
CA LYS A 520 7.09 -19.93 -26.08
C LYS A 520 8.53 -19.48 -26.34
N THR A 521 8.79 -18.18 -26.29
CA THR A 521 10.12 -17.61 -26.47
C THR A 521 11.08 -18.09 -25.37
N VAL A 522 10.64 -18.13 -24.10
CA VAL A 522 11.46 -18.68 -23.00
C VAL A 522 11.84 -20.14 -23.25
N LEU A 523 10.93 -20.98 -23.75
CA LEU A 523 11.20 -22.38 -24.06
C LEU A 523 12.21 -22.53 -25.21
N ILE A 524 12.09 -21.70 -26.25
CA ILE A 524 13.05 -21.65 -27.37
C ILE A 524 14.45 -21.33 -26.87
N PHE A 525 14.61 -20.26 -26.15
CA PHE A 525 15.91 -19.88 -25.59
C PHE A 525 16.45 -20.93 -24.61
N LYS A 526 15.58 -21.57 -23.83
CA LYS A 526 15.97 -22.67 -22.94
C LYS A 526 16.58 -23.86 -23.68
N LEU A 527 16.01 -24.17 -24.81
CA LEU A 527 16.53 -25.24 -25.68
C LEU A 527 17.90 -24.83 -26.24
N ILE A 528 18.04 -23.61 -26.73
CA ILE A 528 19.30 -23.09 -27.29
C ILE A 528 20.40 -23.07 -26.23
N VAL A 529 20.15 -22.44 -25.08
CA VAL A 529 21.14 -22.36 -23.97
C VAL A 529 21.64 -23.74 -23.51
N LYS A 530 20.79 -24.75 -23.53
CA LYS A 530 21.17 -26.12 -23.15
C LYS A 530 21.86 -26.90 -24.28
N THR A 531 21.66 -26.48 -25.52
CA THR A 531 22.17 -27.24 -26.69
C THR A 531 23.48 -26.65 -27.22
N ASP A 532 23.58 -25.34 -27.27
CA ASP A 532 24.73 -24.60 -27.75
C ASP A 532 25.84 -24.53 -26.69
N ARG A 533 26.96 -25.19 -26.96
CA ARG A 533 28.12 -25.20 -26.07
C ARG A 533 29.02 -23.98 -26.22
N LEU A 534 28.86 -23.22 -27.29
CA LEU A 534 29.69 -22.05 -27.61
C LEU A 534 29.14 -20.80 -26.98
N LEU A 535 27.87 -20.76 -26.62
CA LEU A 535 27.15 -19.60 -26.11
C LEU A 535 27.80 -18.91 -24.89
N THR A 536 28.59 -19.65 -24.11
CA THR A 536 29.27 -19.14 -22.91
C THR A 536 30.72 -18.73 -23.14
N LEU A 537 31.18 -18.77 -24.37
CA LEU A 537 32.56 -18.46 -24.74
C LEU A 537 32.61 -17.07 -25.40
N SER A 538 33.71 -16.35 -25.17
CA SER A 538 33.94 -15.10 -25.92
C SER A 538 34.32 -15.44 -27.38
N ASN A 539 34.10 -14.50 -28.30
CA ASN A 539 34.45 -14.66 -29.71
C ASN A 539 35.93 -15.04 -29.90
N GLU A 540 36.83 -14.50 -29.08
CA GLU A 540 38.24 -14.84 -29.10
C GLU A 540 38.48 -16.32 -28.68
N GLN A 541 37.74 -16.78 -27.66
CA GLN A 541 37.83 -18.18 -27.21
C GLN A 541 37.25 -19.13 -28.24
N ILE A 542 36.17 -18.75 -28.93
CA ILE A 542 35.58 -19.53 -30.03
C ILE A 542 36.61 -19.63 -31.17
N ALA A 543 37.13 -18.49 -31.64
CA ALA A 543 38.14 -18.46 -32.70
C ALA A 543 39.39 -19.29 -32.37
N LEU A 544 39.86 -19.23 -31.12
CA LEU A 544 40.99 -20.03 -30.66
C LEU A 544 40.69 -21.55 -30.66
N LYS A 545 39.48 -21.94 -30.30
CA LYS A 545 39.04 -23.35 -30.30
C LYS A 545 38.83 -23.88 -31.71
N VAL A 546 38.28 -23.07 -32.61
CA VAL A 546 38.17 -23.37 -34.04
C VAL A 546 39.54 -23.55 -34.65
N ALA A 547 40.46 -22.61 -34.44
CA ALA A 547 41.85 -22.73 -34.90
C ALA A 547 42.58 -23.95 -34.40
N ARG A 548 42.22 -24.48 -33.22
CA ARG A 548 42.75 -25.71 -32.63
C ARG A 548 42.04 -26.99 -33.11
N GLY A 549 40.99 -26.87 -33.92
CA GLY A 549 40.21 -28.01 -34.40
C GLY A 549 39.41 -28.73 -33.28
N THR A 550 39.11 -28.04 -32.19
CA THR A 550 38.35 -28.57 -31.04
C THR A 550 36.87 -28.31 -31.10
N VAL A 551 36.40 -27.52 -32.08
CA VAL A 551 35.00 -27.24 -32.38
C VAL A 551 34.66 -27.91 -33.72
N HIS A 552 33.50 -28.58 -33.78
CA HIS A 552 33.03 -29.16 -35.03
C HIS A 552 32.28 -28.08 -35.83
N ASP A 553 32.34 -28.13 -37.16
CA ASP A 553 31.69 -27.18 -38.05
C ASP A 553 30.20 -27.01 -37.76
N TRP A 554 29.52 -28.12 -37.43
CA TRP A 554 28.11 -28.06 -37.07
C TRP A 554 27.82 -27.31 -35.73
N GLU A 555 28.80 -27.23 -34.81
CA GLU A 555 28.65 -26.46 -33.55
C GLU A 555 28.72 -24.96 -33.84
N GLU A 556 29.54 -24.54 -34.79
CA GLU A 556 29.64 -23.16 -35.24
C GLU A 556 28.37 -22.74 -36.01
N ILE A 557 27.89 -23.58 -36.92
CA ILE A 557 26.62 -23.38 -37.63
C ILE A 557 25.44 -23.31 -36.65
N LEU A 558 25.44 -24.20 -35.66
CA LEU A 558 24.41 -24.16 -34.62
C LEU A 558 24.45 -22.86 -33.83
N HIS A 559 25.63 -22.41 -33.44
CA HIS A 559 25.80 -21.18 -32.67
C HIS A 559 25.25 -19.97 -33.41
N THR A 560 25.49 -19.86 -34.70
CA THR A 560 25.04 -18.70 -35.53
C THR A 560 23.59 -18.79 -35.95
N SER A 561 23.01 -19.98 -36.09
CA SER A 561 21.69 -20.16 -36.71
C SER A 561 20.67 -20.90 -35.84
N ALA A 562 20.94 -21.07 -34.54
CA ALA A 562 20.10 -21.85 -33.64
C ALA A 562 18.62 -21.39 -33.62
N ILE A 563 18.38 -20.10 -33.58
CA ILE A 563 17.02 -19.53 -33.57
C ILE A 563 16.26 -19.88 -34.82
N ASN A 564 16.92 -19.77 -36.00
CA ASN A 564 16.30 -20.08 -37.28
C ASN A 564 15.91 -21.54 -37.37
N PHE A 565 16.83 -22.45 -36.95
CA PHE A 565 16.54 -23.89 -36.93
C PHE A 565 15.40 -24.25 -36.00
N VAL A 566 15.32 -23.63 -34.83
CA VAL A 566 14.20 -23.86 -33.91
C VAL A 566 12.87 -23.38 -34.51
N ASN A 567 12.84 -22.20 -35.14
CA ASN A 567 11.65 -21.69 -35.81
C ASN A 567 11.21 -22.61 -36.96
N GLU A 568 12.14 -23.06 -37.81
CA GLU A 568 11.85 -24.04 -38.86
C GLU A 568 11.28 -25.35 -38.29
N LEU A 569 11.85 -25.89 -37.19
CA LEU A 569 11.35 -27.10 -36.56
C LEU A 569 9.95 -26.90 -35.94
N ILE A 570 9.63 -25.72 -35.46
CA ILE A 570 8.29 -25.36 -34.97
C ILE A 570 7.30 -25.27 -36.16
N ASP A 571 7.73 -24.70 -37.29
CA ASP A 571 6.88 -24.60 -38.48
C ASP A 571 6.60 -25.97 -39.10
N GLU A 572 7.58 -26.88 -39.08
CA GLU A 572 7.44 -28.27 -39.48
C GLU A 572 6.56 -29.09 -38.51
N ASN A 573 6.67 -28.82 -37.23
CA ASN A 573 5.93 -29.53 -36.18
C ASN A 573 5.54 -28.56 -35.06
N PRO A 574 4.28 -28.08 -34.99
CA PRO A 574 3.80 -27.15 -33.96
C PRO A 574 3.96 -27.66 -32.51
N ASP A 575 4.00 -28.98 -32.32
CA ASP A 575 4.21 -29.60 -31.00
C ASP A 575 5.68 -29.87 -30.67
N PHE A 576 6.63 -29.36 -31.48
CA PHE A 576 8.07 -29.54 -31.27
C PHE A 576 8.52 -29.14 -29.86
N LEU A 577 8.06 -28.03 -29.34
CA LEU A 577 8.42 -27.52 -28.01
C LEU A 577 7.84 -28.35 -26.85
N LYS A 578 6.86 -29.22 -27.11
CA LYS A 578 6.29 -30.14 -26.11
C LYS A 578 7.01 -31.47 -26.06
N GLN A 579 7.90 -31.76 -27.03
CA GLN A 579 8.66 -33.01 -27.09
C GLN A 579 9.71 -33.08 -25.98
N ASP A 580 10.21 -34.33 -25.73
CA ASP A 580 11.33 -34.52 -24.82
C ASP A 580 12.58 -33.76 -25.29
N PHE A 581 13.30 -33.15 -24.35
CA PHE A 581 14.51 -32.36 -24.63
C PHE A 581 15.57 -33.14 -25.44
N ILE A 582 15.72 -34.44 -25.20
CA ILE A 582 16.69 -35.28 -25.92
C ILE A 582 16.33 -35.37 -27.41
N ILE A 583 15.03 -35.45 -27.71
CA ILE A 583 14.51 -35.51 -29.09
C ILE A 583 14.72 -34.15 -29.77
N GLN A 584 14.30 -33.05 -29.11
CA GLN A 584 14.48 -31.67 -29.59
C GLN A 584 15.96 -31.41 -29.93
N LYS A 585 16.86 -31.75 -29.01
CA LYS A 585 18.30 -31.58 -29.19
C LYS A 585 18.84 -32.38 -30.37
N LYS A 586 18.42 -33.65 -30.55
CA LYS A 586 18.83 -34.47 -31.70
C LYS A 586 18.37 -33.86 -33.02
N GLN A 587 17.14 -33.36 -33.11
CA GLN A 587 16.61 -32.77 -34.32
C GLN A 587 17.36 -31.46 -34.66
N LEU A 588 17.64 -30.63 -33.65
CA LEU A 588 18.37 -29.38 -33.83
C LEU A 588 19.80 -29.62 -34.33
N ILE A 589 20.52 -30.59 -33.72
CA ILE A 589 21.84 -30.97 -34.17
C ILE A 589 21.82 -31.61 -35.58
N ALA A 590 20.77 -32.37 -35.91
CA ALA A 590 20.64 -32.96 -37.24
C ALA A 590 20.46 -31.86 -38.32
N LYS A 591 19.69 -30.80 -38.04
CA LYS A 591 19.56 -29.66 -38.93
C LYS A 591 20.90 -28.95 -39.15
N ALA A 592 21.65 -28.68 -38.08
CA ALA A 592 22.96 -28.04 -38.17
C ALA A 592 23.96 -28.87 -38.98
N LYS A 593 23.91 -30.21 -38.86
CA LYS A 593 24.77 -31.16 -39.65
C LYS A 593 24.35 -31.28 -41.11
N ALA A 594 23.11 -30.96 -41.45
CA ALA A 594 22.62 -31.07 -42.84
C ALA A 594 23.12 -29.93 -43.74
N ILE A 595 23.64 -28.85 -43.17
CA ILE A 595 24.21 -27.76 -43.93
C ILE A 595 25.64 -28.13 -44.38
N PRO A 596 25.91 -28.23 -45.69
CA PRO A 596 27.25 -28.51 -46.16
C PRO A 596 28.16 -27.31 -45.90
N CYS A 597 29.25 -27.52 -45.19
CA CYS A 597 30.32 -26.53 -45.09
C CYS A 597 31.09 -26.53 -46.41
N ASP A 598 30.95 -25.47 -47.20
CA ASP A 598 31.88 -25.22 -48.30
C ASP A 598 33.25 -24.87 -47.70
N THR A 599 34.22 -25.77 -47.95
CA THR A 599 35.56 -25.74 -47.40
C THR A 599 36.39 -24.56 -47.93
N GLY A 600 35.94 -23.32 -47.72
CA GLY A 600 36.69 -22.17 -48.18
C GLY A 600 36.44 -20.83 -47.49
N GLU A 601 35.28 -20.64 -46.93
CA GLU A 601 34.87 -19.29 -46.43
C GLU A 601 34.14 -19.28 -45.07
N CYS A 602 34.20 -20.35 -44.27
CA CYS A 602 33.65 -20.34 -42.92
C CYS A 602 34.54 -19.65 -41.86
N HIS A 603 35.52 -18.89 -42.30
CA HIS A 603 36.20 -17.95 -41.39
C HIS A 603 35.40 -16.65 -41.32
N ILE A 604 34.49 -16.62 -40.39
CA ILE A 604 33.87 -15.37 -39.97
C ILE A 604 35.01 -14.42 -39.59
N SER A 605 35.19 -13.37 -40.39
CA SER A 605 36.03 -12.25 -40.00
C SER A 605 35.52 -11.71 -38.67
N ALA A 606 36.28 -11.97 -37.62
CA ALA A 606 35.88 -11.80 -36.22
C ALA A 606 35.64 -10.34 -35.79
N GLU A 607 35.53 -9.40 -36.70
CA GLU A 607 35.50 -7.96 -36.33
C GLU A 607 34.19 -7.25 -36.54
N THR A 608 33.21 -7.78 -37.28
CA THR A 608 32.06 -6.94 -37.67
C THR A 608 30.69 -7.45 -37.23
N THR A 609 30.45 -8.75 -37.07
CA THR A 609 29.07 -9.26 -36.92
C THR A 609 28.59 -9.35 -35.50
N ALA A 610 29.41 -9.64 -34.50
CA ALA A 610 28.95 -9.85 -33.13
C ALA A 610 28.63 -8.55 -32.37
N LYS A 611 29.25 -7.44 -32.75
CA LYS A 611 28.89 -6.12 -32.19
C LYS A 611 27.63 -5.57 -32.85
N GLU A 612 27.49 -5.77 -34.15
CA GLU A 612 26.27 -5.38 -34.89
C GLU A 612 25.07 -6.26 -34.51
N ASP A 613 25.23 -7.55 -34.21
CA ASP A 613 24.11 -8.41 -33.83
C ASP A 613 23.62 -8.16 -32.38
N ILE A 614 24.51 -7.84 -31.44
CA ILE A 614 24.11 -7.41 -30.08
C ILE A 614 23.53 -5.99 -30.15
N ASP A 615 24.15 -5.08 -30.88
CA ASP A 615 23.64 -3.73 -31.06
C ASP A 615 22.34 -3.73 -31.91
N ASN A 616 22.20 -4.59 -32.92
CA ASN A 616 20.97 -4.79 -33.69
C ASN A 616 19.88 -5.54 -32.89
N MET A 617 20.23 -6.45 -31.99
CA MET A 617 19.29 -7.02 -31.02
C MET A 617 18.74 -5.94 -30.07
N VAL A 618 19.62 -5.07 -29.57
CA VAL A 618 19.24 -3.96 -28.69
C VAL A 618 18.45 -2.89 -29.48
N VAL A 619 18.80 -2.59 -30.72
CA VAL A 619 18.12 -1.61 -31.58
C VAL A 619 16.76 -2.14 -32.08
N ASN A 620 16.64 -3.41 -32.42
CA ASN A 620 15.36 -4.01 -32.83
C ASN A 620 14.39 -4.16 -31.63
N LEU A 621 14.90 -4.34 -30.43
CA LEU A 621 14.05 -4.35 -29.20
C LEU A 621 13.54 -2.95 -28.86
N SER A 622 14.34 -1.90 -29.05
CA SER A 622 13.90 -0.52 -28.84
C SER A 622 12.94 0.02 -29.93
N SER A 623 12.87 -0.60 -31.09
CA SER A 623 11.93 -0.24 -32.16
C SER A 623 10.56 -0.92 -32.02
N LEU A 624 10.44 -2.00 -31.25
CA LEU A 624 9.15 -2.66 -30.93
C LEU A 624 8.37 -1.92 -29.84
N ASP A 625 9.04 -1.21 -28.93
CA ASP A 625 8.40 -0.37 -27.91
C ASP A 625 7.73 0.90 -28.45
N ASN A 626 8.03 1.29 -29.69
CA ASN A 626 7.43 2.47 -30.33
C ASN A 626 6.20 2.15 -31.21
N GLN A 627 5.68 0.92 -31.19
CA GLN A 627 4.48 0.51 -31.94
C GLN A 627 3.34 -0.05 -31.08
N GLN A 628 3.31 0.26 -29.78
CA GLN A 628 2.13 0.05 -28.94
C GLN A 628 1.52 1.35 -28.44
#